data_ede8dec244226e3ed9ec055f1103367c
#
_entry.id   ede8dec244226e3ed9ec055f1103367c
#
_cell.length_a   1.000
_cell.length_b   1.000
_cell.length_c   1.000
_cell.angle_alpha   90.00
_cell.angle_beta   90.00
_cell.angle_gamma   90.00
#
_symmetry.space_group_name_H-M   'P 1'
#
loop_
_entity.id
_entity.type
_entity.pdbx_description
1 polymer ?
#
loop_
_entity_poly.entity_id
_entity_poly.type
_entity_poly.pdbx_seq_one_letter_code
_entity_poly.pdbx_strand_id
1 'polypeptide(L)'
;MEVFAVRASVQSMGLTGIQGYPVTVEAYCVDGMPMFEIVGLPDAAVKESRERVRAAMSACRMQFPVARLTLNLAPADVRKEGPAYDLPIALAILSAMGRLPGEAMEGMAAVGELSLSGSVMGVRGALSMAIAAKENGLRAIMLPASNAAEAACIEGLDILPVAHLSDAIAHLSGRKKIEPLRARPYAELLGERRMVCDFADVRGQKGAKRALEIAAAGGHNVLMIGPPGSGKTMMARCLPGILPDMTLEEALEVTRIHSAAGTLAADAGLMAERPFRAPHHTVSAVALVGGGTKARPGEISLAHDGVLFLDELPEYDRGALEALRQPLEDGFVSVVRVSAQAKYPARAMLVAAMNPCPCGNYGSATQPCRCTQKEIARYLGRISGPLLDRIDMQLEVTAVPVRQITESAPEEPSADIHKRVQAARERQQKRYAGEGISCNAELSARQLETFCPLDDACRELLGKACDTYHLSMRAVSRVRKVARTIADLAGAEEIGRAHLLEALRYRNLEGNYWK
;
A
#
# COMPACT_ATOMS: atom_id res chain seq x y z
N MET A 1 -49.26 33.37 6.93
CA MET A 1 -47.88 33.34 6.38
C MET A 1 -47.45 31.91 6.47
N GLU A 2 -47.62 31.13 5.39
CA GLU A 2 -47.11 29.75 5.34
C GLU A 2 -45.58 29.80 5.43
N VAL A 3 -45.04 29.17 6.44
CA VAL A 3 -43.58 29.01 6.60
C VAL A 3 -43.14 28.05 5.52
N PHE A 4 -42.56 28.53 4.42
CA PHE A 4 -41.98 27.69 3.40
C PHE A 4 -40.74 27.00 3.98
N ALA A 5 -40.93 25.79 4.47
CA ALA A 5 -39.86 24.90 4.88
C ALA A 5 -39.53 23.95 3.72
N VAL A 6 -38.36 24.08 3.13
CA VAL A 6 -37.92 23.18 2.05
C VAL A 6 -36.80 22.32 2.55
N ARG A 7 -36.92 21.00 2.31
CA ARG A 7 -35.92 19.99 2.64
C ARG A 7 -35.38 19.33 1.37
N ALA A 8 -34.09 19.18 1.29
CA ALA A 8 -33.44 18.40 0.26
C ALA A 8 -32.35 17.47 0.85
N SER A 9 -32.08 16.36 0.22
CA SER A 9 -31.02 15.44 0.63
C SER A 9 -30.15 15.04 -0.55
N VAL A 10 -28.85 14.94 -0.32
CA VAL A 10 -27.85 14.50 -1.28
C VAL A 10 -27.02 13.41 -0.63
N GLN A 11 -26.80 12.31 -1.36
CA GLN A 11 -25.91 11.26 -0.91
C GLN A 11 -24.46 11.69 -1.12
N SER A 12 -23.63 11.38 -0.14
CA SER A 12 -22.19 11.59 -0.15
C SER A 12 -21.48 10.38 0.47
N MET A 13 -20.16 10.38 0.45
CA MET A 13 -19.33 9.34 1.06
C MET A 13 -18.30 9.98 1.97
N GLY A 14 -18.06 9.34 3.12
CA GLY A 14 -16.97 9.65 4.04
C GLY A 14 -15.87 8.60 3.98
N LEU A 15 -14.76 8.87 4.65
CA LEU A 15 -13.61 7.98 4.75
C LEU A 15 -13.20 7.78 6.21
N THR A 16 -13.01 6.51 6.62
CA THR A 16 -12.38 6.15 7.90
C THR A 16 -11.26 5.16 7.63
N GLY A 17 -10.00 5.56 7.87
CA GLY A 17 -8.85 4.76 7.44
C GLY A 17 -8.80 4.62 5.91
N ILE A 18 -9.02 3.40 5.41
CA ILE A 18 -9.17 3.09 3.98
C ILE A 18 -10.59 2.67 3.61
N GLN A 19 -11.53 2.74 4.54
CA GLN A 19 -12.91 2.31 4.29
C GLN A 19 -13.81 3.52 4.06
N GLY A 20 -14.53 3.51 2.93
CA GLY A 20 -15.60 4.45 2.66
C GLY A 20 -16.86 4.10 3.46
N TYR A 21 -17.67 5.09 3.79
CA TYR A 21 -18.99 4.90 4.40
C TYR A 21 -19.99 5.92 3.86
N PRO A 22 -21.30 5.58 3.82
CA PRO A 22 -22.31 6.50 3.30
C PRO A 22 -22.54 7.66 4.25
N VAL A 23 -22.75 8.85 3.68
CA VAL A 23 -23.13 10.07 4.38
C VAL A 23 -24.30 10.71 3.63
N THR A 24 -25.37 11.04 4.36
CA THR A 24 -26.47 11.81 3.80
C THR A 24 -26.33 13.26 4.23
N VAL A 25 -26.26 14.17 3.27
CA VAL A 25 -26.24 15.62 3.48
C VAL A 25 -27.66 16.13 3.32
N GLU A 26 -28.28 16.54 4.42
CA GLU A 26 -29.64 17.09 4.42
C GLU A 26 -29.57 18.61 4.59
N ALA A 27 -30.22 19.36 3.70
CA ALA A 27 -30.38 20.81 3.80
C ALA A 27 -31.81 21.15 4.17
N TYR A 28 -31.97 21.92 5.24
CA TYR A 28 -33.25 22.46 5.70
C TYR A 28 -33.21 23.99 5.68
N CYS A 29 -34.03 24.58 4.83
CA CYS A 29 -34.11 26.01 4.64
C CYS A 29 -35.49 26.54 5.09
N VAL A 30 -35.49 27.52 5.98
CA VAL A 30 -36.70 28.12 6.55
C VAL A 30 -36.58 29.65 6.53
N ASP A 31 -37.65 30.32 6.22
CA ASP A 31 -37.74 31.79 6.34
C ASP A 31 -37.41 32.23 7.76
N GLY A 32 -36.57 33.24 7.90
CA GLY A 32 -36.17 33.76 9.20
C GLY A 32 -34.85 34.52 9.17
N MET A 33 -34.34 34.84 10.34
CA MET A 33 -33.07 35.54 10.48
C MET A 33 -31.94 34.67 9.86
N PRO A 34 -31.12 35.24 8.96
CA PRO A 34 -30.06 34.49 8.29
C PRO A 34 -29.13 33.80 9.28
N MET A 35 -29.12 32.48 9.25
CA MET A 35 -28.30 31.64 10.09
C MET A 35 -27.81 30.44 9.27
N PHE A 36 -26.58 30.02 9.48
CA PHE A 36 -26.02 28.81 8.86
C PHE A 36 -25.41 27.92 9.94
N GLU A 37 -25.92 26.72 10.05
CA GLU A 37 -25.48 25.75 11.04
C GLU A 37 -25.24 24.38 10.41
N ILE A 38 -24.15 23.71 10.79
CA ILE A 38 -23.85 22.34 10.38
C ILE A 38 -23.84 21.44 11.61
N VAL A 39 -24.70 20.41 11.61
CA VAL A 39 -24.79 19.39 12.66
C VAL A 39 -24.37 18.01 12.13
N GLY A 40 -24.17 17.02 13.01
CA GLY A 40 -23.72 15.67 12.63
C GLY A 40 -22.22 15.45 12.84
N LEU A 41 -21.65 16.00 13.92
CA LEU A 41 -20.24 15.87 14.32
C LEU A 41 -19.21 16.35 13.26
N PRO A 42 -19.37 17.56 12.68
CA PRO A 42 -18.41 18.12 11.74
C PRO A 42 -17.09 18.47 12.44
N ASP A 43 -15.95 18.21 11.78
CA ASP A 43 -14.65 18.73 12.20
C ASP A 43 -14.51 20.25 11.84
N ALA A 44 -13.34 20.83 12.12
CA ALA A 44 -13.09 22.24 11.81
C ALA A 44 -13.16 22.51 10.30
N ALA A 45 -12.62 21.61 9.46
CA ALA A 45 -12.60 21.77 8.02
C ALA A 45 -14.01 21.72 7.40
N VAL A 46 -14.88 20.86 7.94
CA VAL A 46 -16.30 20.79 7.55
C VAL A 46 -17.05 22.05 7.99
N LYS A 47 -16.74 22.61 9.18
CA LYS A 47 -17.36 23.88 9.62
C LYS A 47 -16.97 25.06 8.73
N GLU A 48 -15.76 25.07 8.20
CA GLU A 48 -15.27 26.08 7.25
C GLU A 48 -15.91 25.97 5.85
N SER A 49 -16.58 24.86 5.52
CA SER A 49 -17.29 24.66 4.24
C SER A 49 -18.26 25.80 3.93
N ARG A 50 -18.84 26.43 4.97
CA ARG A 50 -19.74 27.56 4.81
C ARG A 50 -19.17 28.64 3.89
N GLU A 51 -17.95 29.08 4.17
CA GLU A 51 -17.36 30.20 3.43
C GLU A 51 -16.93 29.75 2.01
N ARG A 52 -16.42 28.53 1.88
CA ARG A 52 -16.05 27.98 0.57
C ARG A 52 -17.27 27.77 -0.33
N VAL A 53 -18.32 27.15 0.19
CA VAL A 53 -19.58 26.91 -0.55
C VAL A 53 -20.24 28.23 -0.95
N ARG A 54 -20.30 29.20 -0.03
CA ARG A 54 -20.87 30.53 -0.31
C ARG A 54 -20.13 31.25 -1.44
N ALA A 55 -18.79 31.27 -1.38
CA ALA A 55 -17.95 31.88 -2.42
C ALA A 55 -18.09 31.17 -3.76
N ALA A 56 -18.03 29.82 -3.77
CA ALA A 56 -18.18 29.00 -4.96
C ALA A 56 -19.55 29.18 -5.64
N MET A 57 -20.64 29.23 -4.86
CA MET A 57 -21.99 29.52 -5.40
C MET A 57 -22.03 30.90 -6.04
N SER A 58 -21.47 31.92 -5.36
CA SER A 58 -21.41 33.29 -5.88
C SER A 58 -20.60 33.36 -7.19
N ALA A 59 -19.44 32.65 -7.27
CA ALA A 59 -18.64 32.56 -8.49
C ALA A 59 -19.42 31.91 -9.66
N CYS A 60 -20.33 30.98 -9.37
CA CYS A 60 -21.24 30.37 -10.34
C CYS A 60 -22.49 31.22 -10.63
N ARG A 61 -22.56 32.48 -10.15
CA ARG A 61 -23.71 33.37 -10.27
C ARG A 61 -24.98 32.81 -9.60
N MET A 62 -24.82 31.97 -8.59
CA MET A 62 -25.90 31.46 -7.75
C MET A 62 -25.94 32.25 -6.44
N GLN A 63 -27.12 32.81 -6.09
CA GLN A 63 -27.27 33.50 -4.84
C GLN A 63 -27.33 32.52 -3.68
N PHE A 64 -26.61 32.82 -2.61
CA PHE A 64 -26.71 32.07 -1.36
C PHE A 64 -27.99 32.46 -0.62
N PRO A 65 -28.73 31.50 -0.01
CA PRO A 65 -30.03 31.83 0.62
C PRO A 65 -29.86 32.80 1.80
N VAL A 66 -30.71 33.83 1.81
CA VAL A 66 -30.86 34.78 2.95
C VAL A 66 -31.99 34.24 3.85
N ALA A 67 -31.75 33.11 4.50
CA ALA A 67 -32.71 32.37 5.30
C ALA A 67 -32.00 31.64 6.45
N ARG A 68 -32.73 30.99 7.33
CA ARG A 68 -32.16 30.06 8.31
C ARG A 68 -31.91 28.72 7.63
N LEU A 69 -30.63 28.38 7.47
CA LEU A 69 -30.17 27.16 6.84
C LEU A 69 -29.50 26.23 7.86
N THR A 70 -30.05 25.05 8.03
CA THR A 70 -29.44 23.98 8.84
C THR A 70 -29.05 22.84 7.94
N LEU A 71 -27.80 22.42 8.01
CA LEU A 71 -27.25 21.24 7.33
C LEU A 71 -27.06 20.13 8.34
N ASN A 72 -27.55 18.92 8.03
CA ASN A 72 -27.32 17.74 8.84
C ASN A 72 -26.50 16.74 8.02
N LEU A 73 -25.41 16.23 8.62
CA LEU A 73 -24.55 15.19 8.05
C LEU A 73 -24.80 13.87 8.79
N ALA A 74 -25.68 13.06 8.27
CA ALA A 74 -26.02 11.75 8.85
C ALA A 74 -25.04 10.64 8.34
N PRO A 75 -24.71 9.62 9.17
CA PRO A 75 -25.16 9.37 10.55
C PRO A 75 -24.42 10.24 11.58
N ALA A 76 -25.07 10.53 12.71
CA ALA A 76 -24.54 11.46 13.74
C ALA A 76 -23.51 10.80 14.70
N ASP A 77 -23.33 9.51 14.65
CA ASP A 77 -22.39 8.74 15.48
C ASP A 77 -20.97 8.69 14.90
N VAL A 78 -20.80 9.00 13.61
CA VAL A 78 -19.51 9.04 12.93
C VAL A 78 -19.07 10.48 12.73
N ARG A 79 -17.84 10.82 13.13
CA ARG A 79 -17.25 12.14 12.89
C ARG A 79 -16.93 12.34 11.41
N LYS A 80 -17.36 13.47 10.83
CA LYS A 80 -17.07 13.85 9.45
C LYS A 80 -15.82 14.72 9.42
N GLU A 81 -14.82 14.26 8.68
CA GLU A 81 -13.51 14.91 8.62
C GLU A 81 -13.17 15.35 7.18
N GLY A 82 -12.56 16.53 7.10
CA GLY A 82 -12.05 17.07 5.84
C GLY A 82 -13.08 17.74 4.95
N PRO A 83 -12.63 18.41 3.87
CA PRO A 83 -13.45 19.27 3.02
C PRO A 83 -14.24 18.54 1.92
N ALA A 84 -14.22 17.20 1.91
CA ALA A 84 -14.84 16.39 0.85
C ALA A 84 -16.36 16.60 0.70
N TYR A 85 -16.99 17.24 1.67
CA TYR A 85 -18.43 17.48 1.69
C TYR A 85 -18.87 18.82 1.08
N ASP A 86 -17.94 19.68 0.63
CA ASP A 86 -18.29 20.99 0.09
C ASP A 86 -19.21 20.88 -1.15
N LEU A 87 -18.87 20.01 -2.10
CA LEU A 87 -19.70 19.79 -3.29
C LEU A 87 -21.10 19.28 -2.95
N PRO A 88 -21.30 18.19 -2.17
CA PRO A 88 -22.64 17.72 -1.82
C PRO A 88 -23.41 18.73 -0.97
N ILE A 89 -22.76 19.53 -0.11
CA ILE A 89 -23.39 20.62 0.63
C ILE A 89 -23.94 21.69 -0.33
N ALA A 90 -23.12 22.13 -1.31
CA ALA A 90 -23.56 23.10 -2.32
C ALA A 90 -24.77 22.57 -3.12
N LEU A 91 -24.74 21.31 -3.53
CA LEU A 91 -25.82 20.67 -4.28
C LEU A 91 -27.09 20.52 -3.44
N ALA A 92 -26.98 20.17 -2.16
CA ALA A 92 -28.11 20.08 -1.23
C ALA A 92 -28.76 21.45 -1.01
N ILE A 93 -27.97 22.53 -0.86
CA ILE A 93 -28.48 23.90 -0.74
C ILE A 93 -29.21 24.31 -2.03
N LEU A 94 -28.62 24.10 -3.20
CA LEU A 94 -29.24 24.44 -4.49
C LEU A 94 -30.52 23.66 -4.73
N SER A 95 -30.58 22.39 -4.34
CA SER A 95 -31.80 21.59 -4.41
C SER A 95 -32.88 22.11 -3.45
N ALA A 96 -32.52 22.44 -2.20
CA ALA A 96 -33.45 23.05 -1.25
C ALA A 96 -33.98 24.43 -1.70
N MET A 97 -33.21 25.16 -2.52
CA MET A 97 -33.65 26.42 -3.14
C MET A 97 -34.50 26.20 -4.41
N GLY A 98 -34.81 24.98 -4.82
CA GLY A 98 -35.51 24.67 -6.06
C GLY A 98 -34.72 25.02 -7.33
N ARG A 99 -33.38 25.16 -7.24
CA ARG A 99 -32.49 25.45 -8.38
C ARG A 99 -32.06 24.22 -9.13
N LEU A 100 -32.22 23.05 -8.53
CA LEU A 100 -31.99 21.73 -9.13
C LEU A 100 -33.30 20.92 -9.04
N PRO A 101 -33.58 20.05 -10.03
CA PRO A 101 -34.71 19.11 -9.94
C PRO A 101 -34.58 18.22 -8.70
N GLY A 102 -35.68 17.97 -7.97
CA GLY A 102 -35.65 17.18 -6.73
C GLY A 102 -35.11 15.77 -6.90
N GLU A 103 -35.38 15.14 -8.05
CA GLU A 103 -34.95 13.77 -8.38
C GLU A 103 -33.56 13.70 -9.05
N ALA A 104 -32.91 14.86 -9.34
CA ALA A 104 -31.67 14.90 -10.12
C ALA A 104 -30.51 14.15 -9.47
N MET A 105 -30.52 13.99 -8.14
CA MET A 105 -29.50 13.28 -7.37
C MET A 105 -29.90 11.86 -6.96
N GLU A 106 -31.05 11.35 -7.40
CA GLU A 106 -31.50 10.00 -7.05
C GLU A 106 -30.54 8.93 -7.57
N GLY A 107 -30.11 8.03 -6.69
CA GLY A 107 -29.15 6.96 -7.00
C GLY A 107 -27.73 7.46 -7.30
N MET A 108 -27.41 8.72 -6.96
CA MET A 108 -26.07 9.30 -7.15
C MET A 108 -25.51 9.86 -5.85
N ALA A 109 -24.19 9.75 -5.69
CA ALA A 109 -23.44 10.47 -4.66
C ALA A 109 -22.61 11.61 -5.27
N ALA A 110 -22.21 12.56 -4.42
CA ALA A 110 -21.25 13.59 -4.78
C ALA A 110 -20.20 13.74 -3.68
N VAL A 111 -18.94 13.94 -4.08
CA VAL A 111 -17.80 14.17 -3.20
C VAL A 111 -16.88 15.18 -3.87
N GLY A 112 -16.35 16.13 -3.11
CA GLY A 112 -15.39 17.12 -3.61
C GLY A 112 -15.24 18.31 -2.68
N GLU A 113 -14.02 18.85 -2.61
CA GLU A 113 -13.73 20.12 -1.98
C GLU A 113 -13.98 21.26 -2.98
N LEU A 114 -14.49 22.40 -2.55
CA LEU A 114 -14.69 23.57 -3.41
C LEU A 114 -13.64 24.65 -3.13
N SER A 115 -13.01 25.14 -4.19
CA SER A 115 -12.26 26.40 -4.13
C SER A 115 -13.24 27.60 -4.09
N LEU A 116 -12.75 28.77 -3.72
CA LEU A 116 -13.55 30.00 -3.71
C LEU A 116 -14.05 30.40 -5.10
N SER A 117 -13.37 29.96 -6.16
CA SER A 117 -13.78 30.19 -7.55
C SER A 117 -14.82 29.18 -8.07
N GLY A 118 -15.14 28.13 -7.29
CA GLY A 118 -16.05 27.06 -7.69
C GLY A 118 -15.39 25.86 -8.36
N SER A 119 -14.06 25.81 -8.47
CA SER A 119 -13.35 24.61 -8.94
C SER A 119 -13.48 23.48 -7.92
N VAL A 120 -13.66 22.25 -8.40
CA VAL A 120 -13.75 21.05 -7.55
C VAL A 120 -12.35 20.47 -7.38
N MET A 121 -11.85 20.51 -6.15
CA MET A 121 -10.51 20.10 -5.79
C MET A 121 -10.49 18.64 -5.38
N GLY A 122 -9.35 17.97 -5.61
CA GLY A 122 -9.14 16.57 -5.28
C GLY A 122 -9.29 16.27 -3.79
N VAL A 123 -9.80 15.05 -3.51
CA VAL A 123 -10.00 14.52 -2.16
C VAL A 123 -9.19 13.26 -1.94
N ARG A 124 -8.97 12.88 -0.68
CA ARG A 124 -8.32 11.64 -0.33
C ARG A 124 -9.31 10.50 -0.25
N GLY A 125 -8.90 9.31 -0.68
CA GLY A 125 -9.72 8.11 -0.56
C GLY A 125 -10.90 8.05 -1.52
N ALA A 126 -10.84 8.76 -2.65
CA ALA A 126 -11.92 8.80 -3.62
C ALA A 126 -12.26 7.39 -4.15
N LEU A 127 -11.27 6.52 -4.38
CA LEU A 127 -11.50 5.11 -4.75
C LEU A 127 -12.33 4.39 -3.67
N SER A 128 -11.96 4.53 -2.39
CA SER A 128 -12.70 3.88 -1.29
C SER A 128 -14.13 4.43 -1.16
N MET A 129 -14.32 5.73 -1.38
CA MET A 129 -15.64 6.35 -1.39
C MET A 129 -16.49 5.84 -2.55
N ALA A 130 -15.90 5.65 -3.73
CA ALA A 130 -16.60 5.11 -4.89
C ALA A 130 -16.96 3.63 -4.71
N ILE A 131 -16.07 2.82 -4.11
CA ILE A 131 -16.39 1.42 -3.73
C ILE A 131 -17.59 1.41 -2.77
N ALA A 132 -17.58 2.24 -1.72
CA ALA A 132 -18.69 2.32 -0.79
C ALA A 132 -20.00 2.79 -1.46
N ALA A 133 -19.93 3.70 -2.42
CA ALA A 133 -21.09 4.12 -3.20
C ALA A 133 -21.74 2.94 -3.95
N LYS A 134 -20.94 2.12 -4.62
CA LYS A 134 -21.39 0.91 -5.30
C LYS A 134 -22.01 -0.10 -4.32
N GLU A 135 -21.33 -0.38 -3.20
CA GLU A 135 -21.80 -1.32 -2.15
C GLU A 135 -23.14 -0.89 -1.54
N ASN A 136 -23.42 0.43 -1.50
CA ASN A 136 -24.70 0.98 -1.05
C ASN A 136 -25.74 1.11 -2.19
N GLY A 137 -25.53 0.48 -3.34
CA GLY A 137 -26.49 0.40 -4.43
C GLY A 137 -26.65 1.67 -5.26
N LEU A 138 -25.71 2.60 -5.18
CA LEU A 138 -25.74 3.80 -6.02
C LEU A 138 -25.28 3.45 -7.44
N ARG A 139 -25.87 4.13 -8.43
CA ARG A 139 -25.57 3.94 -9.86
C ARG A 139 -24.46 4.86 -10.38
N ALA A 140 -24.24 5.99 -9.73
CA ALA A 140 -23.24 6.98 -10.13
C ALA A 140 -22.64 7.72 -8.95
N ILE A 141 -21.44 8.25 -9.12
CA ILE A 141 -20.78 9.15 -8.18
C ILE A 141 -20.12 10.31 -8.93
N MET A 142 -20.36 11.54 -8.48
CA MET A 142 -19.62 12.73 -8.89
C MET A 142 -18.34 12.83 -8.07
N LEU A 143 -17.19 12.80 -8.73
CA LEU A 143 -15.86 12.93 -8.13
C LEU A 143 -15.11 14.12 -8.75
N PRO A 144 -14.15 14.71 -8.01
CA PRO A 144 -13.22 15.66 -8.62
C PRO A 144 -12.56 15.03 -9.86
N ALA A 145 -12.41 15.80 -10.93
CA ALA A 145 -11.82 15.32 -12.17
C ALA A 145 -10.44 14.67 -11.94
N SER A 146 -9.63 15.23 -11.03
CA SER A 146 -8.32 14.72 -10.64
C SER A 146 -8.33 13.35 -9.91
N ASN A 147 -9.49 12.91 -9.39
CA ASN A 147 -9.65 11.61 -8.73
C ASN A 147 -10.42 10.59 -9.57
N ALA A 148 -11.06 11.04 -10.65
CA ALA A 148 -11.98 10.18 -11.40
C ALA A 148 -11.27 8.94 -11.99
N ALA A 149 -10.01 9.07 -12.40
CA ALA A 149 -9.22 8.00 -13.00
C ALA A 149 -8.98 6.83 -12.03
N GLU A 150 -8.73 7.09 -10.74
CA GLU A 150 -8.50 6.03 -9.73
C GLU A 150 -9.77 5.19 -9.46
N ALA A 151 -10.97 5.80 -9.63
CA ALA A 151 -12.25 5.15 -9.39
C ALA A 151 -12.87 4.53 -10.66
N ALA A 152 -12.39 4.89 -11.85
CA ALA A 152 -12.97 4.46 -13.13
C ALA A 152 -12.97 2.94 -13.34
N CYS A 153 -12.10 2.20 -12.62
CA CYS A 153 -12.01 0.74 -12.67
C CYS A 153 -13.17 0.01 -11.97
N ILE A 154 -14.07 0.73 -11.28
CA ILE A 154 -15.20 0.12 -10.56
C ILE A 154 -16.31 -0.19 -11.56
N GLU A 155 -16.46 -1.47 -11.89
CA GLU A 155 -17.53 -1.93 -12.77
C GLU A 155 -18.92 -1.70 -12.14
N GLY A 156 -19.89 -1.27 -12.95
CA GLY A 156 -21.28 -1.08 -12.52
C GLY A 156 -21.55 0.19 -11.72
N LEU A 157 -20.58 1.13 -11.66
CA LEU A 157 -20.75 2.47 -11.10
C LEU A 157 -20.29 3.51 -12.15
N ASP A 158 -21.16 4.46 -12.49
CA ASP A 158 -20.80 5.56 -13.38
C ASP A 158 -19.98 6.60 -12.62
N ILE A 159 -18.73 6.81 -13.01
CA ILE A 159 -17.84 7.81 -12.44
C ILE A 159 -17.96 9.10 -13.25
N LEU A 160 -18.53 10.14 -12.64
CA LEU A 160 -18.78 11.45 -13.28
C LEU A 160 -17.68 12.45 -12.86
N PRO A 161 -16.69 12.75 -13.74
CA PRO A 161 -15.62 13.68 -13.42
C PRO A 161 -16.16 15.13 -13.41
N VAL A 162 -16.00 15.81 -12.27
CA VAL A 162 -16.44 17.20 -12.08
C VAL A 162 -15.23 18.08 -11.84
N ALA A 163 -14.97 19.03 -12.74
CA ALA A 163 -13.90 20.01 -12.60
C ALA A 163 -14.36 21.30 -11.90
N HIS A 164 -15.64 21.66 -12.06
CA HIS A 164 -16.19 22.91 -11.55
C HIS A 164 -17.64 22.72 -11.09
N LEU A 165 -18.08 23.45 -10.06
CA LEU A 165 -19.45 23.40 -9.54
C LEU A 165 -20.51 23.69 -10.63
N SER A 166 -20.20 24.59 -11.58
CA SER A 166 -21.08 24.88 -12.74
C SER A 166 -21.31 23.67 -13.63
N ASP A 167 -20.34 22.74 -13.75
CA ASP A 167 -20.48 21.53 -14.56
C ASP A 167 -21.46 20.56 -13.88
N ALA A 168 -21.36 20.39 -12.56
CA ALA A 168 -22.31 19.60 -11.79
C ALA A 168 -23.74 20.16 -11.89
N ILE A 169 -23.90 21.49 -11.76
CA ILE A 169 -25.19 22.16 -11.91
C ILE A 169 -25.73 21.97 -13.34
N ALA A 170 -24.90 22.10 -14.38
CA ALA A 170 -25.31 21.94 -15.76
C ALA A 170 -25.76 20.50 -16.06
N HIS A 171 -25.03 19.50 -15.50
CA HIS A 171 -25.38 18.09 -15.63
C HIS A 171 -26.73 17.77 -14.97
N LEU A 172 -26.89 18.17 -13.71
CA LEU A 172 -28.10 17.91 -12.93
C LEU A 172 -29.33 18.66 -13.44
N SER A 173 -29.13 19.82 -14.09
CA SER A 173 -30.20 20.58 -14.76
C SER A 173 -30.51 20.07 -16.16
N GLY A 174 -29.84 19.01 -16.66
CA GLY A 174 -30.01 18.48 -18.00
C GLY A 174 -29.46 19.36 -19.13
N ARG A 175 -28.78 20.48 -18.81
CA ARG A 175 -28.24 21.43 -19.80
C ARG A 175 -27.01 20.89 -20.54
N LYS A 176 -26.14 20.18 -19.83
CA LYS A 176 -24.92 19.56 -20.37
C LYS A 176 -24.62 18.30 -19.59
N LYS A 177 -24.70 17.14 -20.21
CA LYS A 177 -24.36 15.87 -19.55
C LYS A 177 -22.85 15.73 -19.42
N ILE A 178 -22.42 15.20 -18.26
CA ILE A 178 -21.06 14.72 -18.04
C ILE A 178 -21.06 13.24 -18.44
N GLU A 179 -20.20 12.88 -19.38
CA GLU A 179 -20.04 11.48 -19.78
C GLU A 179 -19.26 10.72 -18.69
N PRO A 180 -19.71 9.52 -18.30
CA PRO A 180 -18.98 8.68 -17.36
C PRO A 180 -17.59 8.34 -17.88
N LEU A 181 -16.59 8.46 -17.01
CA LEU A 181 -15.23 8.07 -17.32
C LEU A 181 -15.13 6.54 -17.37
N ARG A 182 -14.62 6.01 -18.47
CA ARG A 182 -14.36 4.58 -18.62
C ARG A 182 -12.93 4.24 -18.23
N ALA A 183 -12.76 3.16 -17.47
CA ALA A 183 -11.44 2.65 -17.16
C ALA A 183 -10.72 2.14 -18.40
N ARG A 184 -9.40 2.26 -18.39
CA ARG A 184 -8.54 1.50 -19.28
C ARG A 184 -8.52 0.03 -18.80
N PRO A 185 -8.51 -0.96 -19.70
CA PRO A 185 -8.37 -2.36 -19.33
C PRO A 185 -7.12 -2.58 -18.47
N TYR A 186 -7.24 -3.32 -17.37
CA TYR A 186 -6.11 -3.56 -16.45
C TYR A 186 -4.90 -4.22 -17.15
N ALA A 187 -5.16 -5.09 -18.12
CA ALA A 187 -4.11 -5.73 -18.93
C ALA A 187 -3.22 -4.74 -19.70
N GLU A 188 -3.78 -3.59 -20.13
CA GLU A 188 -3.00 -2.54 -20.79
C GLU A 188 -2.07 -1.83 -19.80
N LEU A 189 -2.52 -1.61 -18.56
CA LEU A 189 -1.72 -0.97 -17.51
C LEU A 189 -0.51 -1.83 -17.12
N LEU A 190 -0.65 -3.16 -17.10
CA LEU A 190 0.45 -4.08 -16.84
C LEU A 190 1.57 -4.00 -17.90
N GLY A 191 1.23 -3.65 -19.15
CA GLY A 191 2.20 -3.51 -20.23
C GLY A 191 3.07 -2.25 -20.17
N GLU A 192 2.73 -1.25 -19.36
CA GLU A 192 3.39 0.06 -19.29
C GLU A 192 4.46 0.18 -18.20
N ARG A 193 5.02 -0.94 -17.72
CA ARG A 193 6.00 -0.93 -16.63
C ARG A 193 7.20 -0.02 -16.91
N ARG A 194 7.48 0.88 -15.99
CA ARG A 194 8.67 1.73 -15.98
C ARG A 194 9.74 1.11 -15.09
N MET A 195 10.67 0.37 -15.67
CA MET A 195 11.83 -0.11 -14.92
C MET A 195 12.80 1.04 -14.66
N VAL A 196 13.04 1.34 -13.38
CA VAL A 196 14.02 2.35 -12.96
C VAL A 196 15.44 1.78 -12.97
N CYS A 197 15.59 0.47 -12.70
CA CYS A 197 16.86 -0.27 -12.67
C CYS A 197 16.63 -1.66 -13.27
N ASP A 198 17.66 -2.22 -13.92
CA ASP A 198 17.65 -3.57 -14.48
C ASP A 198 18.72 -4.45 -13.82
N PHE A 199 18.40 -5.72 -13.56
CA PHE A 199 19.40 -6.71 -13.09
C PHE A 199 20.53 -6.93 -14.10
N ALA A 200 20.33 -6.63 -15.38
CA ALA A 200 21.38 -6.60 -16.38
C ALA A 200 22.51 -5.61 -16.05
N ASP A 201 22.20 -4.52 -15.33
CA ASP A 201 23.15 -3.51 -14.90
C ASP A 201 23.99 -3.95 -13.69
N VAL A 202 23.51 -4.94 -12.93
CA VAL A 202 24.20 -5.50 -11.77
C VAL A 202 25.24 -6.53 -12.23
N ARG A 203 26.51 -6.18 -12.19
CA ARG A 203 27.59 -7.07 -12.62
C ARG A 203 27.94 -8.09 -11.55
N GLY A 204 28.12 -9.34 -11.95
CA GLY A 204 28.42 -10.45 -11.04
C GLY A 204 27.25 -10.77 -10.08
N GLN A 205 27.56 -11.02 -8.80
CA GLN A 205 26.57 -11.23 -7.72
C GLN A 205 25.55 -12.36 -7.99
N LYS A 206 25.92 -13.41 -8.73
CA LYS A 206 25.02 -14.51 -9.13
C LYS A 206 24.24 -15.11 -7.95
N GLY A 207 24.93 -15.30 -6.81
CA GLY A 207 24.29 -15.83 -5.60
C GLY A 207 23.24 -14.90 -5.00
N ALA A 208 23.53 -13.59 -4.98
CA ALA A 208 22.58 -12.59 -4.47
C ALA A 208 21.40 -12.40 -5.44
N LYS A 209 21.63 -12.36 -6.75
CA LYS A 209 20.56 -12.33 -7.77
C LYS A 209 19.63 -13.54 -7.63
N ARG A 210 20.19 -14.76 -7.47
CA ARG A 210 19.39 -15.98 -7.25
C ARG A 210 18.58 -15.90 -5.96
N ALA A 211 19.15 -15.41 -4.87
CA ALA A 211 18.43 -15.23 -3.62
C ALA A 211 17.27 -14.23 -3.76
N LEU A 212 17.48 -13.12 -4.48
CA LEU A 212 16.43 -12.12 -4.72
C LEU A 212 15.34 -12.63 -5.68
N GLU A 213 15.69 -13.47 -6.67
CA GLU A 213 14.73 -14.18 -7.52
C GLU A 213 13.81 -15.09 -6.68
N ILE A 214 14.39 -15.88 -5.77
CA ILE A 214 13.64 -16.76 -4.86
C ILE A 214 12.74 -15.92 -3.95
N ALA A 215 13.29 -14.84 -3.38
CA ALA A 215 12.57 -13.96 -2.50
C ALA A 215 11.38 -13.28 -3.20
N ALA A 216 11.58 -12.79 -4.43
CA ALA A 216 10.51 -12.19 -5.25
C ALA A 216 9.42 -13.22 -5.60
N ALA A 217 9.80 -14.46 -5.94
CA ALA A 217 8.85 -15.51 -6.27
C ALA A 217 7.99 -15.93 -5.08
N GLY A 218 8.57 -16.01 -3.87
CA GLY A 218 7.87 -16.48 -2.67
C GLY A 218 7.36 -15.38 -1.74
N GLY A 219 7.70 -14.11 -1.96
CA GLY A 219 7.38 -13.01 -1.04
C GLY A 219 8.23 -13.02 0.23
N HIS A 220 9.44 -13.58 0.18
CA HIS A 220 10.28 -13.79 1.36
C HIS A 220 11.01 -12.53 1.81
N ASN A 221 11.08 -12.32 3.13
CA ASN A 221 11.88 -11.26 3.74
C ASN A 221 13.37 -11.57 3.65
N VAL A 222 14.19 -10.57 3.28
CA VAL A 222 15.62 -10.73 2.97
C VAL A 222 16.47 -9.78 3.79
N LEU A 223 17.59 -10.27 4.33
CA LEU A 223 18.68 -9.46 4.89
C LEU A 223 19.94 -9.65 4.06
N MET A 224 20.44 -8.56 3.49
CA MET A 224 21.72 -8.50 2.77
C MET A 224 22.82 -7.94 3.67
N ILE A 225 23.89 -8.72 3.89
CA ILE A 225 25.05 -8.31 4.68
C ILE A 225 26.27 -8.22 3.76
N GLY A 226 26.98 -7.10 3.78
CA GLY A 226 28.19 -6.96 2.96
C GLY A 226 28.87 -5.60 3.09
N PRO A 227 30.10 -5.46 2.59
CA PRO A 227 30.86 -4.22 2.70
C PRO A 227 30.18 -3.07 1.95
N PRO A 228 30.52 -1.81 2.27
CA PRO A 228 30.10 -0.65 1.49
C PRO A 228 30.48 -0.83 0.00
N GLY A 229 29.62 -0.35 -0.90
CA GLY A 229 29.87 -0.46 -2.35
C GLY A 229 29.69 -1.85 -2.97
N SER A 230 29.22 -2.86 -2.23
CA SER A 230 28.98 -4.20 -2.79
C SER A 230 27.70 -4.33 -3.66
N GLY A 231 26.94 -3.23 -3.86
CA GLY A 231 25.76 -3.21 -4.75
C GLY A 231 24.43 -3.55 -4.08
N LYS A 232 24.37 -3.68 -2.73
CA LYS A 232 23.13 -4.04 -1.99
C LYS A 232 21.94 -3.13 -2.34
N THR A 233 22.12 -1.83 -2.25
CA THR A 233 21.09 -0.83 -2.55
C THR A 233 20.66 -0.86 -4.02
N MET A 234 21.61 -1.08 -4.96
CA MET A 234 21.31 -1.22 -6.38
C MET A 234 20.45 -2.45 -6.65
N MET A 235 20.83 -3.60 -6.10
CA MET A 235 20.06 -4.85 -6.24
C MET A 235 18.65 -4.71 -5.65
N ALA A 236 18.50 -4.06 -4.49
CA ALA A 236 17.18 -3.80 -3.90
C ALA A 236 16.30 -2.93 -4.82
N ARG A 237 16.87 -1.91 -5.47
CA ARG A 237 16.15 -1.05 -6.43
C ARG A 237 15.76 -1.76 -7.72
N CYS A 238 16.44 -2.84 -8.10
CA CYS A 238 16.08 -3.67 -9.25
C CYS A 238 14.91 -4.63 -8.96
N LEU A 239 14.61 -4.91 -7.67
CA LEU A 239 13.56 -5.86 -7.27
C LEU A 239 12.19 -5.59 -7.90
N PRO A 240 11.66 -4.35 -7.97
CA PRO A 240 10.37 -4.11 -8.62
C PRO A 240 10.29 -4.66 -10.04
N GLY A 241 11.41 -4.67 -10.77
CA GLY A 241 11.50 -5.21 -12.14
C GLY A 241 11.33 -6.72 -12.26
N ILE A 242 11.51 -7.46 -11.16
CA ILE A 242 11.38 -8.94 -11.16
C ILE A 242 10.19 -9.45 -10.33
N LEU A 243 9.51 -8.58 -9.56
CA LEU A 243 8.32 -8.97 -8.81
C LEU A 243 7.19 -9.43 -9.76
N PRO A 244 6.37 -10.39 -9.34
CA PRO A 244 5.24 -10.86 -10.13
C PRO A 244 4.20 -9.74 -10.32
N ASP A 245 3.41 -9.82 -11.39
CA ASP A 245 2.31 -8.91 -11.65
C ASP A 245 1.32 -8.90 -10.50
N MET A 246 0.75 -7.74 -10.21
CA MET A 246 -0.37 -7.66 -9.29
C MET A 246 -1.64 -8.21 -9.95
N THR A 247 -2.47 -8.88 -9.17
CA THR A 247 -3.85 -9.13 -9.58
C THR A 247 -4.63 -7.82 -9.53
N LEU A 248 -5.80 -7.78 -10.16
CA LEU A 248 -6.69 -6.60 -10.08
C LEU A 248 -7.07 -6.29 -8.62
N GLU A 249 -7.29 -7.32 -7.80
CA GLU A 249 -7.62 -7.18 -6.38
C GLU A 249 -6.46 -6.57 -5.58
N GLU A 250 -5.23 -7.06 -5.79
CA GLU A 250 -4.02 -6.48 -5.18
C GLU A 250 -3.84 -5.00 -5.62
N ALA A 251 -4.02 -4.71 -6.91
CA ALA A 251 -3.91 -3.35 -7.44
C ALA A 251 -4.96 -2.40 -6.85
N LEU A 252 -6.18 -2.85 -6.66
CA LEU A 252 -7.24 -2.10 -5.99
C LEU A 252 -6.88 -1.82 -4.51
N GLU A 253 -6.41 -2.84 -3.77
CA GLU A 253 -6.03 -2.68 -2.36
C GLU A 253 -4.87 -1.70 -2.19
N VAL A 254 -3.82 -1.82 -3.01
CA VAL A 254 -2.68 -0.89 -3.04
C VAL A 254 -3.15 0.53 -3.38
N THR A 255 -3.96 0.69 -4.43
CA THR A 255 -4.46 2.01 -4.84
C THR A 255 -5.31 2.66 -3.75
N ARG A 256 -6.17 1.89 -3.05
CA ARG A 256 -6.96 2.38 -1.91
C ARG A 256 -6.09 2.95 -0.79
N ILE A 257 -5.00 2.26 -0.45
CA ILE A 257 -4.07 2.72 0.59
C ILE A 257 -3.42 4.04 0.17
N HIS A 258 -2.92 4.12 -1.08
CA HIS A 258 -2.26 5.32 -1.61
C HIS A 258 -3.23 6.49 -1.80
N SER A 259 -4.46 6.23 -2.22
CA SER A 259 -5.55 7.22 -2.32
C SER A 259 -5.88 7.81 -0.94
N ALA A 260 -6.09 6.95 0.08
CA ALA A 260 -6.36 7.39 1.45
C ALA A 260 -5.18 8.15 2.08
N ALA A 261 -3.95 7.77 1.77
CA ALA A 261 -2.74 8.49 2.19
C ALA A 261 -2.60 9.85 1.51
N GLY A 262 -3.18 10.03 0.32
CA GLY A 262 -3.00 11.20 -0.54
C GLY A 262 -1.65 11.22 -1.25
N THR A 263 -1.11 10.04 -1.58
CA THR A 263 0.18 9.86 -2.26
C THR A 263 0.04 9.48 -3.74
N LEU A 264 -1.19 9.30 -4.22
CA LEU A 264 -1.44 9.17 -5.66
C LEU A 264 -1.19 10.51 -6.37
N ALA A 265 -0.57 10.44 -7.55
CA ALA A 265 -0.49 11.61 -8.42
C ALA A 265 -1.88 12.00 -8.92
N ALA A 266 -2.06 13.28 -9.25
CA ALA A 266 -3.28 13.73 -9.90
C ALA A 266 -3.46 12.96 -11.22
N ASP A 267 -4.71 12.61 -11.53
CA ASP A 267 -5.08 11.82 -12.72
C ASP A 267 -4.44 10.41 -12.79
N ALA A 268 -3.80 9.95 -11.71
CA ALA A 268 -3.35 8.56 -11.64
C ALA A 268 -4.55 7.63 -11.61
N GLY A 269 -4.54 6.65 -12.49
CA GLY A 269 -5.47 5.54 -12.47
C GLY A 269 -5.10 4.49 -11.41
N LEU A 270 -5.50 3.25 -11.65
CA LEU A 270 -5.14 2.12 -10.83
C LEU A 270 -3.63 1.89 -10.86
N MET A 271 -3.01 1.68 -9.70
CA MET A 271 -1.59 1.32 -9.59
C MET A 271 -1.40 -0.12 -10.08
N ALA A 272 -0.65 -0.28 -11.17
CA ALA A 272 -0.33 -1.59 -11.75
C ALA A 272 1.07 -2.08 -11.33
N GLU A 273 1.91 -1.22 -10.76
CA GLU A 273 3.25 -1.54 -10.29
C GLU A 273 3.26 -1.75 -8.77
N ARG A 274 3.98 -2.79 -8.32
CA ARG A 274 4.17 -3.04 -6.88
C ARG A 274 4.97 -1.90 -6.25
N PRO A 275 4.49 -1.30 -5.14
CA PRO A 275 5.17 -0.18 -4.51
C PRO A 275 6.54 -0.57 -3.98
N PHE A 276 7.50 0.33 -4.13
CA PHE A 276 8.83 0.26 -3.52
C PHE A 276 9.02 1.45 -2.60
N ARG A 277 9.12 1.18 -1.28
CA ARG A 277 9.30 2.20 -0.25
C ARG A 277 10.67 2.06 0.39
N ALA A 278 11.43 3.13 0.43
CA ALA A 278 12.79 3.17 0.98
C ALA A 278 12.93 4.38 1.92
N PRO A 279 12.34 4.32 3.12
CA PRO A 279 12.45 5.40 4.09
C PRO A 279 13.89 5.54 4.58
N HIS A 280 14.32 6.78 4.88
CA HIS A 280 15.60 7.04 5.47
C HIS A 280 15.66 6.50 6.91
N HIS A 281 16.84 6.08 7.40
CA HIS A 281 16.99 5.47 8.74
C HIS A 281 16.59 6.41 9.91
N THR A 282 16.48 7.73 9.68
CA THR A 282 15.98 8.71 10.67
C THR A 282 14.45 8.74 10.80
N VAL A 283 13.73 7.89 10.06
CA VAL A 283 12.27 7.82 10.11
C VAL A 283 11.79 7.44 11.52
N SER A 284 10.74 8.10 12.02
CA SER A 284 10.14 7.76 13.30
C SER A 284 9.29 6.48 13.22
N ALA A 285 9.10 5.80 14.35
CA ALA A 285 8.22 4.62 14.42
C ALA A 285 6.80 4.92 13.91
N VAL A 286 6.26 6.10 14.20
CA VAL A 286 4.93 6.52 13.71
C VAL A 286 4.91 6.69 12.20
N ALA A 287 5.95 7.23 11.59
CA ALA A 287 6.01 7.36 10.13
C ALA A 287 6.22 6.00 9.45
N LEU A 288 6.94 5.08 10.11
CA LEU A 288 7.22 3.75 9.57
C LEU A 288 6.00 2.84 9.62
N VAL A 289 5.28 2.80 10.74
CA VAL A 289 4.15 1.88 10.96
C VAL A 289 2.80 2.56 10.72
N GLY A 290 2.72 3.86 10.93
CA GLY A 290 1.48 4.61 10.83
C GLY A 290 0.99 5.12 12.18
N GLY A 291 0.04 6.04 12.14
CA GLY A 291 -0.53 6.65 13.34
C GLY A 291 -0.64 8.17 13.25
N GLY A 292 -0.24 8.85 14.35
CA GLY A 292 -0.42 10.29 14.49
C GLY A 292 -1.86 10.69 14.79
N THR A 293 -2.13 11.99 14.83
CA THR A 293 -3.46 12.55 15.18
C THR A 293 -4.55 12.19 14.17
N LYS A 294 -4.17 11.99 12.90
CA LYS A 294 -5.09 11.65 11.79
C LYS A 294 -5.08 10.16 11.42
N ALA A 295 -4.51 9.30 12.28
CA ALA A 295 -4.44 7.84 12.05
C ALA A 295 -4.03 7.45 10.62
N ARG A 296 -2.98 8.05 10.05
CA ARG A 296 -2.54 7.81 8.67
C ARG A 296 -1.76 6.49 8.53
N PRO A 297 -1.79 5.85 7.33
CA PRO A 297 -0.94 4.71 7.05
C PRO A 297 0.55 5.12 7.06
N GLY A 298 1.41 4.21 7.54
CA GLY A 298 2.86 4.37 7.52
C GLY A 298 3.51 3.78 6.28
N GLU A 299 4.84 3.87 6.20
CA GLU A 299 5.64 3.38 5.08
C GLU A 299 5.43 1.88 4.82
N ILE A 300 5.22 1.06 5.87
CA ILE A 300 4.95 -0.38 5.70
C ILE A 300 3.61 -0.63 5.01
N SER A 301 2.57 0.17 5.31
CA SER A 301 1.28 0.08 4.61
C SER A 301 1.35 0.65 3.19
N LEU A 302 2.17 1.69 2.97
CA LEU A 302 2.44 2.22 1.63
C LEU A 302 3.28 1.24 0.77
N ALA A 303 3.97 0.28 1.41
CA ALA A 303 4.69 -0.80 0.75
C ALA A 303 3.84 -2.07 0.57
N HIS A 304 2.55 -2.01 0.89
CA HIS A 304 1.66 -3.18 0.82
C HIS A 304 1.71 -3.86 -0.56
N ASP A 305 1.78 -5.19 -0.58
CA ASP A 305 1.99 -6.04 -1.76
C ASP A 305 3.20 -5.65 -2.63
N GLY A 306 4.14 -4.91 -2.06
CA GLY A 306 5.38 -4.46 -2.66
C GLY A 306 6.58 -4.69 -1.75
N VAL A 307 7.55 -3.77 -1.79
CA VAL A 307 8.83 -3.87 -1.07
C VAL A 307 8.98 -2.71 -0.09
N LEU A 308 9.25 -3.04 1.17
CA LEU A 308 9.81 -2.12 2.15
C LEU A 308 11.32 -2.35 2.23
N PHE A 309 12.11 -1.41 1.70
CA PHE A 309 13.56 -1.47 1.73
C PHE A 309 14.13 -0.63 2.88
N LEU A 310 14.88 -1.27 3.78
CA LEU A 310 15.56 -0.62 4.89
C LEU A 310 17.07 -0.72 4.69
N ASP A 311 17.68 0.35 4.18
CA ASP A 311 19.14 0.43 4.06
C ASP A 311 19.77 0.81 5.41
N GLU A 312 21.00 0.35 5.65
CA GLU A 312 21.71 0.62 6.91
C GLU A 312 20.90 0.21 8.15
N LEU A 313 20.30 -0.99 8.11
CA LEU A 313 19.34 -1.47 9.13
C LEU A 313 19.75 -1.18 10.59
N PRO A 314 21.01 -1.35 11.05
CA PRO A 314 21.40 -1.06 12.43
C PRO A 314 21.39 0.43 12.78
N GLU A 315 21.23 1.35 11.82
CA GLU A 315 21.20 2.81 12.08
C GLU A 315 19.80 3.33 12.38
N TYR A 316 18.76 2.52 12.13
CA TYR A 316 17.40 2.85 12.53
C TYR A 316 17.24 2.89 14.04
N ASP A 317 16.34 3.73 14.52
CA ASP A 317 15.93 3.72 15.94
C ASP A 317 15.38 2.35 16.33
N ARG A 318 15.80 1.85 17.49
CA ARG A 318 15.38 0.52 17.96
C ARG A 318 13.86 0.42 18.12
N GLY A 319 13.22 1.47 18.60
CA GLY A 319 11.75 1.49 18.75
C GLY A 319 11.03 1.42 17.42
N ALA A 320 11.60 2.04 16.36
CA ALA A 320 11.07 1.96 14.99
C ALA A 320 11.17 0.54 14.44
N LEU A 321 12.31 -0.15 14.62
CA LEU A 321 12.49 -1.55 14.19
C LEU A 321 11.59 -2.52 14.97
N GLU A 322 11.44 -2.35 16.28
CA GLU A 322 10.56 -3.19 17.08
C GLU A 322 9.09 -3.02 16.69
N ALA A 323 8.67 -1.82 16.26
CA ALA A 323 7.31 -1.56 15.83
C ALA A 323 6.94 -2.33 14.53
N LEU A 324 7.92 -2.73 13.70
CA LEU A 324 7.69 -3.54 12.50
C LEU A 324 7.33 -5.01 12.80
N ARG A 325 7.63 -5.51 14.01
CA ARG A 325 7.48 -6.94 14.33
C ARG A 325 6.06 -7.44 14.16
N GLN A 326 5.08 -6.69 14.64
CA GLN A 326 3.68 -7.07 14.54
C GLN A 326 3.16 -6.99 13.10
N PRO A 327 3.34 -5.88 12.36
CA PRO A 327 2.92 -5.83 10.95
C PRO A 327 3.52 -6.93 10.06
N LEU A 328 4.79 -7.28 10.26
CA LEU A 328 5.45 -8.37 9.52
C LEU A 328 4.91 -9.77 9.86
N GLU A 329 4.25 -9.95 11.00
CA GLU A 329 3.63 -11.22 11.40
C GLU A 329 2.15 -11.27 11.02
N ASP A 330 1.43 -10.18 11.32
CA ASP A 330 -0.03 -10.13 11.17
C ASP A 330 -0.47 -9.70 9.75
N GLY A 331 0.40 -9.06 8.96
CA GLY A 331 0.09 -8.52 7.64
C GLY A 331 -0.78 -7.26 7.66
N PHE A 332 -0.98 -6.64 8.83
CA PHE A 332 -1.71 -5.39 8.96
C PHE A 332 -1.22 -4.54 10.15
N VAL A 333 -1.55 -3.26 10.11
CA VAL A 333 -1.35 -2.31 11.20
C VAL A 333 -2.70 -1.88 11.76
N SER A 334 -2.89 -1.97 13.07
CA SER A 334 -4.04 -1.40 13.76
C SER A 334 -3.66 -0.09 14.43
N VAL A 335 -4.25 1.01 13.99
CA VAL A 335 -4.09 2.33 14.62
C VAL A 335 -5.34 2.62 15.44
N VAL A 336 -5.20 2.57 16.77
CA VAL A 336 -6.29 2.87 17.70
C VAL A 336 -6.03 4.23 18.33
N ARG A 337 -7.02 5.13 18.25
CA ARG A 337 -7.04 6.46 18.88
C ARG A 337 -8.39 6.70 19.52
N VAL A 338 -8.46 7.67 20.41
CA VAL A 338 -9.72 8.04 21.09
C VAL A 338 -10.83 8.40 20.09
N SER A 339 -10.47 8.97 18.94
CA SER A 339 -11.40 9.44 17.92
C SER A 339 -11.57 8.54 16.70
N ALA A 340 -10.68 7.53 16.51
CA ALA A 340 -10.72 6.68 15.32
C ALA A 340 -9.95 5.37 15.54
N GLN A 341 -10.51 4.28 15.01
CA GLN A 341 -9.83 3.01 14.85
C GLN A 341 -9.72 2.72 13.35
N ALA A 342 -8.50 2.54 12.87
CA ALA A 342 -8.25 2.21 11.48
C ALA A 342 -7.34 0.99 11.38
N LYS A 343 -7.65 0.09 10.45
CA LYS A 343 -6.83 -1.07 10.12
C LYS A 343 -6.29 -0.89 8.71
N TYR A 344 -4.96 -0.95 8.57
CA TYR A 344 -4.27 -0.80 7.29
C TYR A 344 -3.59 -2.10 6.92
N PRO A 345 -3.81 -2.65 5.72
CA PRO A 345 -3.03 -3.75 5.20
C PRO A 345 -1.54 -3.39 5.15
N ALA A 346 -0.67 -4.36 5.45
CA ALA A 346 0.77 -4.15 5.56
C ALA A 346 1.56 -5.43 5.19
N ARG A 347 1.08 -6.17 4.18
CA ARG A 347 1.79 -7.33 3.62
C ARG A 347 2.89 -6.84 2.69
N ALA A 348 4.00 -6.41 3.25
CA ALA A 348 5.15 -5.95 2.49
C ALA A 348 6.29 -6.97 2.59
N MET A 349 7.00 -7.20 1.48
CA MET A 349 8.26 -7.90 1.49
C MET A 349 9.33 -7.00 2.10
N LEU A 350 9.84 -7.36 3.28
CA LEU A 350 10.95 -6.65 3.90
C LEU A 350 12.27 -7.02 3.23
N VAL A 351 12.94 -6.03 2.66
CA VAL A 351 14.31 -6.16 2.17
C VAL A 351 15.19 -5.23 3.02
N ALA A 352 16.13 -5.80 3.75
CA ALA A 352 17.03 -5.03 4.59
C ALA A 352 18.47 -5.17 4.11
N ALA A 353 19.25 -4.11 4.22
CA ALA A 353 20.68 -4.12 3.94
C ALA A 353 21.48 -3.57 5.12
N MET A 354 22.64 -4.17 5.37
CA MET A 354 23.53 -3.70 6.41
C MET A 354 25.01 -3.99 6.07
N ASN A 355 25.88 -3.27 6.75
CA ASN A 355 27.29 -3.61 6.77
C ASN A 355 27.57 -4.67 7.88
N PRO A 356 28.65 -5.47 7.77
CA PRO A 356 28.96 -6.49 8.76
C PRO A 356 29.48 -5.92 10.09
N CYS A 357 29.90 -4.66 10.10
CA CYS A 357 30.37 -3.92 11.30
C CYS A 357 30.36 -2.40 11.03
N PRO A 358 30.62 -1.53 12.02
CA PRO A 358 30.65 -0.08 11.81
C PRO A 358 31.62 0.39 10.71
N CYS A 359 32.80 -0.23 10.55
CA CYS A 359 33.73 0.14 9.47
C CYS A 359 33.43 -0.57 8.14
N GLY A 360 32.53 -1.56 8.12
CA GLY A 360 32.12 -2.30 6.93
C GLY A 360 33.05 -3.45 6.51
N ASN A 361 34.20 -3.67 7.15
CA ASN A 361 35.25 -4.56 6.68
C ASN A 361 35.38 -5.88 7.49
N TYR A 362 34.48 -6.18 8.41
CA TYR A 362 34.51 -7.44 9.14
C TYR A 362 34.25 -8.61 8.18
N GLY A 363 35.14 -9.60 8.19
CA GLY A 363 35.11 -10.72 7.25
C GLY A 363 35.61 -10.40 5.82
N SER A 364 36.05 -9.17 5.54
CA SER A 364 36.55 -8.80 4.21
C SER A 364 37.91 -9.45 3.91
N ALA A 365 38.04 -10.04 2.72
CA ALA A 365 39.31 -10.56 2.22
C ALA A 365 40.27 -9.48 1.72
N THR A 366 39.77 -8.26 1.45
CA THR A 366 40.52 -7.20 0.77
C THR A 366 40.96 -6.06 1.70
N GLN A 367 40.23 -5.81 2.78
CA GLN A 367 40.51 -4.72 3.72
C GLN A 367 40.38 -5.21 5.17
N PRO A 368 41.36 -4.90 6.04
CA PRO A 368 41.32 -5.31 7.44
C PRO A 368 40.22 -4.54 8.21
N CYS A 369 39.47 -5.25 9.01
CA CYS A 369 38.52 -4.65 9.95
C CYS A 369 39.30 -3.93 11.07
N ARG A 370 38.85 -2.72 11.42
CA ARG A 370 39.43 -1.89 12.51
C ARG A 370 38.59 -1.89 13.78
N CYS A 371 37.42 -2.53 13.75
CA CYS A 371 36.50 -2.56 14.88
C CYS A 371 36.94 -3.59 15.93
N THR A 372 36.78 -3.24 17.19
CA THR A 372 36.90 -4.20 18.29
C THR A 372 35.69 -5.14 18.31
N GLN A 373 35.85 -6.33 18.90
CA GLN A 373 34.74 -7.29 19.05
C GLN A 373 33.54 -6.70 19.81
N LYS A 374 33.82 -5.81 20.79
CA LYS A 374 32.78 -5.10 21.56
C LYS A 374 31.97 -4.13 20.68
N GLU A 375 32.61 -3.42 19.76
CA GLU A 375 31.94 -2.53 18.82
C GLU A 375 31.09 -3.31 17.81
N ILE A 376 31.64 -4.43 17.29
CA ILE A 376 30.89 -5.33 16.39
C ILE A 376 29.66 -5.87 17.09
N ALA A 377 29.80 -6.43 18.29
CA ALA A 377 28.69 -6.98 19.07
C ALA A 377 27.63 -5.92 19.40
N ARG A 378 28.03 -4.67 19.73
CA ARG A 378 27.12 -3.56 19.98
C ARG A 378 26.36 -3.18 18.70
N TYR A 379 27.03 -3.13 17.56
CA TYR A 379 26.43 -2.79 16.26
C TYR A 379 25.40 -3.84 15.83
N LEU A 380 25.77 -5.11 15.85
CA LEU A 380 24.88 -6.23 15.49
C LEU A 380 23.72 -6.37 16.50
N GLY A 381 23.97 -6.10 17.79
CA GLY A 381 22.96 -6.16 18.84
C GLY A 381 21.89 -5.05 18.77
N ARG A 382 21.99 -4.08 17.87
CA ARG A 382 20.91 -3.14 17.57
C ARG A 382 19.71 -3.81 16.91
N ILE A 383 19.96 -4.92 16.18
CA ILE A 383 18.92 -5.74 15.56
C ILE A 383 18.53 -6.82 16.57
N SER A 384 17.27 -6.85 16.96
CA SER A 384 16.80 -7.84 17.92
C SER A 384 16.65 -9.23 17.30
N GLY A 385 16.88 -10.29 18.09
CA GLY A 385 16.63 -11.66 17.67
C GLY A 385 15.21 -11.88 17.13
N PRO A 386 14.15 -11.37 17.80
CA PRO A 386 12.78 -11.46 17.28
C PRO A 386 12.56 -10.79 15.92
N LEU A 387 13.29 -9.76 15.54
CA LEU A 387 13.21 -9.19 14.19
C LEU A 387 13.97 -10.08 13.17
N LEU A 388 15.15 -10.60 13.55
CA LEU A 388 15.89 -11.57 12.72
C LEU A 388 15.08 -12.84 12.45
N ASP A 389 14.34 -13.29 13.46
CA ASP A 389 13.40 -14.41 13.30
C ASP A 389 12.32 -14.17 12.24
N ARG A 390 12.05 -12.94 11.83
CA ARG A 390 11.07 -12.60 10.80
C ARG A 390 11.67 -12.44 9.40
N ILE A 391 12.98 -12.55 9.31
CA ILE A 391 13.71 -12.57 8.04
C ILE A 391 13.82 -14.02 7.58
N ASP A 392 13.35 -14.33 6.38
CA ASP A 392 13.35 -15.69 5.85
C ASP A 392 14.70 -16.07 5.29
N MET A 393 15.37 -15.15 4.61
CA MET A 393 16.62 -15.37 3.89
C MET A 393 17.68 -14.36 4.32
N GLN A 394 18.86 -14.85 4.63
CA GLN A 394 20.04 -14.03 4.94
C GLN A 394 21.13 -14.34 3.91
N LEU A 395 21.68 -13.31 3.29
CA LEU A 395 22.71 -13.49 2.28
C LEU A 395 23.90 -12.56 2.49
N GLU A 396 25.09 -13.10 2.23
CA GLU A 396 26.31 -12.35 2.20
C GLU A 396 26.56 -11.82 0.78
N VAL A 397 26.74 -10.50 0.67
CA VAL A 397 27.02 -9.81 -0.59
C VAL A 397 28.49 -9.39 -0.58
N THR A 398 29.30 -10.08 -1.34
CA THR A 398 30.75 -9.79 -1.41
C THR A 398 31.07 -8.66 -2.38
N ALA A 399 32.21 -7.99 -2.21
CA ALA A 399 32.67 -7.02 -3.18
C ALA A 399 33.03 -7.71 -4.51
N VAL A 400 32.57 -7.12 -5.63
CA VAL A 400 32.89 -7.63 -6.97
C VAL A 400 34.25 -7.07 -7.40
N PRO A 401 35.21 -7.94 -7.82
CA PRO A 401 36.49 -7.45 -8.35
C PRO A 401 36.29 -6.58 -9.59
N VAL A 402 37.07 -5.50 -9.71
CA VAL A 402 36.98 -4.53 -10.82
C VAL A 402 37.05 -5.22 -12.20
N ARG A 403 37.91 -6.24 -12.34
CA ARG A 403 38.00 -7.02 -13.58
C ARG A 403 36.69 -7.68 -14.00
N GLN A 404 35.89 -8.18 -13.05
CA GLN A 404 34.58 -8.75 -13.35
C GLN A 404 33.56 -7.68 -13.79
N ILE A 405 33.74 -6.42 -13.36
CA ILE A 405 32.87 -5.31 -13.78
C ILE A 405 33.17 -4.92 -15.23
N THR A 406 34.44 -4.94 -15.64
CA THR A 406 34.90 -4.45 -16.95
C THR A 406 34.87 -5.52 -18.06
N GLU A 407 35.05 -6.80 -17.69
CA GLU A 407 35.23 -7.92 -18.66
C GLU A 407 34.01 -8.84 -18.74
N SER A 408 32.92 -8.60 -17.97
CA SER A 408 31.74 -9.47 -17.97
C SER A 408 30.91 -9.35 -19.25
N ALA A 409 30.43 -10.50 -19.74
CA ALA A 409 29.35 -10.53 -20.72
C ALA A 409 28.08 -9.82 -20.17
N PRO A 410 27.14 -9.43 -21.04
CA PRO A 410 25.85 -8.93 -20.58
C PRO A 410 25.22 -9.89 -19.57
N GLU A 411 24.76 -9.34 -18.45
CA GLU A 411 24.06 -10.11 -17.41
C GLU A 411 22.60 -10.33 -17.82
N GLU A 412 21.94 -11.26 -17.14
CA GLU A 412 20.55 -11.60 -17.40
C GLU A 412 19.62 -10.40 -17.11
N PRO A 413 18.73 -9.99 -18.04
CA PRO A 413 17.82 -8.88 -17.84
C PRO A 413 16.70 -9.23 -16.85
N SER A 414 16.19 -8.23 -16.14
CA SER A 414 15.06 -8.35 -15.20
C SER A 414 13.83 -8.99 -15.85
N ALA A 415 13.59 -8.76 -17.13
CA ALA A 415 12.45 -9.31 -17.85
C ALA A 415 12.45 -10.85 -17.91
N ASP A 416 13.63 -11.49 -18.03
CA ASP A 416 13.70 -12.95 -18.08
C ASP A 416 13.59 -13.58 -16.67
N ILE A 417 14.14 -12.92 -15.65
CA ILE A 417 13.95 -13.31 -14.25
C ILE A 417 12.45 -13.18 -13.89
N HIS A 418 11.81 -12.07 -14.29
CA HIS A 418 10.40 -11.83 -14.07
C HIS A 418 9.51 -12.95 -14.62
N LYS A 419 9.76 -13.44 -15.83
CA LYS A 419 9.01 -14.56 -16.43
C LYS A 419 9.02 -15.81 -15.54
N ARG A 420 10.20 -16.15 -14.97
CA ARG A 420 10.31 -17.31 -14.06
C ARG A 420 9.61 -17.08 -12.73
N VAL A 421 9.74 -15.86 -12.18
CA VAL A 421 9.08 -15.44 -10.95
C VAL A 421 7.57 -15.47 -11.13
N GLN A 422 7.06 -14.94 -12.25
CA GLN A 422 5.65 -14.95 -12.60
C GLN A 422 5.11 -16.39 -12.70
N ALA A 423 5.79 -17.26 -13.43
CA ALA A 423 5.39 -18.67 -13.56
C ALA A 423 5.36 -19.40 -12.19
N ALA A 424 6.32 -19.11 -11.30
CA ALA A 424 6.32 -19.68 -9.96
C ALA A 424 5.15 -19.15 -9.11
N ARG A 425 4.83 -17.84 -9.21
CA ARG A 425 3.69 -17.23 -8.52
C ARG A 425 2.35 -17.79 -9.00
N GLU A 426 2.18 -18.02 -10.29
CA GLU A 426 0.98 -18.65 -10.84
C GLU A 426 0.75 -20.07 -10.32
N ARG A 427 1.83 -20.84 -10.11
CA ARG A 427 1.74 -22.16 -9.45
C ARG A 427 1.26 -22.04 -8.01
N GLN A 428 1.76 -21.05 -7.27
CA GLN A 428 1.34 -20.77 -5.90
C GLN A 428 -0.13 -20.35 -5.83
N GLN A 429 -0.56 -19.42 -6.67
CA GLN A 429 -1.96 -18.97 -6.74
C GLN A 429 -2.92 -20.13 -7.05
N LYS A 430 -2.55 -21.02 -7.99
CA LYS A 430 -3.34 -22.24 -8.28
C LYS A 430 -3.39 -23.18 -7.08
N ARG A 431 -2.27 -23.37 -6.38
CA ARG A 431 -2.16 -24.26 -5.21
C ARG A 431 -2.99 -23.75 -4.04
N TYR A 432 -3.04 -22.44 -3.85
CA TYR A 432 -3.67 -21.80 -2.71
C TYR A 432 -5.06 -21.22 -3.01
N ALA A 433 -5.65 -21.58 -4.13
CA ALA A 433 -7.00 -21.14 -4.49
C ALA A 433 -8.00 -21.46 -3.37
N GLY A 434 -8.65 -20.44 -2.81
CA GLY A 434 -9.58 -20.57 -1.68
C GLY A 434 -8.96 -20.54 -0.29
N GLU A 435 -7.63 -20.52 -0.15
CA GLU A 435 -6.94 -20.49 1.14
C GLU A 435 -6.68 -19.08 1.71
N GLY A 436 -6.96 -18.03 0.95
CA GLY A 436 -6.79 -16.63 1.36
C GLY A 436 -5.35 -16.17 1.47
N ILE A 437 -4.41 -16.89 0.84
CA ILE A 437 -2.97 -16.55 0.75
C ILE A 437 -2.52 -16.49 -0.70
N SER A 438 -1.54 -15.66 -0.99
CA SER A 438 -1.06 -15.39 -2.35
C SER A 438 0.33 -15.99 -2.64
N CYS A 439 1.13 -16.27 -1.61
CA CYS A 439 2.50 -16.71 -1.77
C CYS A 439 2.99 -17.64 -0.64
N ASN A 440 4.13 -18.31 -0.89
CA ASN A 440 4.70 -19.28 0.05
C ASN A 440 5.09 -18.65 1.40
N ALA A 441 5.49 -17.38 1.44
CA ALA A 441 5.86 -16.71 2.69
C ALA A 441 4.69 -16.59 3.66
N GLU A 442 3.44 -16.55 3.17
CA GLU A 442 2.23 -16.39 3.98
C GLU A 442 1.74 -17.70 4.61
N LEU A 443 2.29 -18.85 4.23
CA LEU A 443 1.86 -20.15 4.77
C LEU A 443 1.91 -20.19 6.30
N SER A 444 0.81 -20.56 6.92
CA SER A 444 0.73 -20.86 8.35
C SER A 444 1.39 -22.22 8.67
N ALA A 445 1.65 -22.50 9.94
CA ALA A 445 2.22 -23.78 10.37
C ALA A 445 1.35 -24.98 9.93
N ARG A 446 0.02 -24.85 9.96
CA ARG A 446 -0.91 -25.90 9.51
C ARG A 446 -0.83 -26.11 7.99
N GLN A 447 -0.78 -25.04 7.23
CA GLN A 447 -0.70 -25.09 5.77
C GLN A 447 0.66 -25.64 5.28
N LEU A 448 1.76 -25.45 6.06
CA LEU A 448 3.04 -26.05 5.77
C LEU A 448 2.99 -27.59 5.74
N GLU A 449 2.22 -28.21 6.62
CA GLU A 449 2.07 -29.68 6.62
C GLU A 449 1.32 -30.18 5.38
N THR A 450 0.38 -29.41 4.89
CA THR A 450 -0.43 -29.76 3.71
C THR A 450 0.31 -29.48 2.40
N PHE A 451 0.93 -28.30 2.28
CA PHE A 451 1.47 -27.82 0.99
C PHE A 451 2.99 -27.97 0.83
N CYS A 452 3.69 -28.28 1.92
CA CYS A 452 5.14 -28.49 1.92
C CYS A 452 5.52 -29.84 2.56
N PRO A 453 4.92 -30.98 2.12
CA PRO A 453 5.33 -32.28 2.64
C PRO A 453 6.79 -32.54 2.30
N LEU A 454 7.49 -33.25 3.18
CA LEU A 454 8.87 -33.68 3.00
C LEU A 454 8.90 -35.21 2.99
N ASP A 455 9.67 -35.78 2.08
CA ASP A 455 10.01 -37.21 2.10
C ASP A 455 10.95 -37.54 3.29
N ASP A 456 11.18 -38.82 3.54
CA ASP A 456 11.98 -39.25 4.68
C ASP A 456 13.45 -38.77 4.56
N ALA A 457 14.00 -38.74 3.35
CA ALA A 457 15.36 -38.26 3.10
C ALA A 457 15.50 -36.74 3.40
N CYS A 458 14.50 -35.94 3.04
CA CYS A 458 14.45 -34.50 3.36
C CYS A 458 14.23 -34.27 4.85
N ARG A 459 13.38 -35.09 5.53
CA ARG A 459 13.21 -35.02 6.99
C ARG A 459 14.50 -35.30 7.74
N GLU A 460 15.23 -36.37 7.34
CA GLU A 460 16.54 -36.71 7.94
C GLU A 460 17.55 -35.57 7.72
N LEU A 461 17.63 -35.02 6.50
CA LEU A 461 18.51 -33.89 6.17
C LEU A 461 18.20 -32.66 7.02
N LEU A 462 16.91 -32.31 7.17
CA LEU A 462 16.46 -31.18 7.96
C LEU A 462 16.75 -31.39 9.45
N GLY A 463 16.57 -32.61 9.98
CA GLY A 463 16.93 -32.98 11.35
C GLY A 463 18.42 -32.77 11.61
N LYS A 464 19.31 -33.31 10.74
CA LYS A 464 20.76 -33.08 10.84
C LYS A 464 21.14 -31.61 10.80
N ALA A 465 20.46 -30.81 9.93
CA ALA A 465 20.68 -29.36 9.88
C ALA A 465 20.23 -28.66 11.16
N CYS A 466 19.11 -29.08 11.77
CA CYS A 466 18.64 -28.54 13.04
C CYS A 466 19.67 -28.76 14.16
N ASP A 467 20.23 -29.96 14.25
CA ASP A 467 21.23 -30.30 15.25
C ASP A 467 22.55 -29.53 15.05
N THR A 468 22.98 -29.39 13.78
CA THR A 468 24.24 -28.73 13.43
C THR A 468 24.20 -27.23 13.60
N TYR A 469 23.09 -26.58 13.17
CA TYR A 469 22.94 -25.12 13.14
C TYR A 469 22.05 -24.59 14.29
N HIS A 470 21.58 -25.44 15.18
CA HIS A 470 20.68 -25.09 16.31
C HIS A 470 19.44 -24.31 15.86
N LEU A 471 18.81 -24.75 14.76
CA LEU A 471 17.68 -24.05 14.15
C LEU A 471 16.44 -24.09 15.07
N SER A 472 15.83 -22.94 15.30
CA SER A 472 14.53 -22.86 15.97
C SER A 472 13.41 -23.45 15.10
N MET A 473 12.28 -23.84 15.69
CA MET A 473 11.10 -24.31 14.95
C MET A 473 10.58 -23.27 13.94
N ARG A 474 10.75 -21.97 14.24
CA ARG A 474 10.44 -20.89 13.30
C ARG A 474 11.40 -20.90 12.11
N ALA A 475 12.69 -21.08 12.34
CA ALA A 475 13.69 -21.20 11.27
C ALA A 475 13.42 -22.41 10.37
N VAL A 476 13.06 -23.57 10.94
CA VAL A 476 12.63 -24.77 10.19
C VAL A 476 11.45 -24.47 9.27
N SER A 477 10.41 -23.81 9.81
CA SER A 477 9.24 -23.44 9.00
C SER A 477 9.61 -22.53 7.82
N ARG A 478 10.52 -21.57 8.02
CA ARG A 478 11.00 -20.68 6.94
C ARG A 478 11.82 -21.41 5.89
N VAL A 479 12.73 -22.30 6.32
CA VAL A 479 13.49 -23.14 5.38
C VAL A 479 12.54 -23.95 4.50
N ARG A 480 11.45 -24.52 5.05
CA ARG A 480 10.44 -25.25 4.27
C ARG A 480 9.72 -24.34 3.26
N LYS A 481 9.32 -23.11 3.66
CA LYS A 481 8.70 -22.13 2.76
C LYS A 481 9.63 -21.75 1.60
N VAL A 482 10.90 -21.46 1.91
CA VAL A 482 11.92 -21.13 0.90
C VAL A 482 12.19 -22.34 -0.01
N ALA A 483 12.30 -23.54 0.54
CA ALA A 483 12.48 -24.76 -0.26
C ALA A 483 11.30 -25.02 -1.21
N ARG A 484 10.04 -24.73 -0.76
CA ARG A 484 8.85 -24.80 -1.63
C ARG A 484 8.96 -23.79 -2.79
N THR A 485 9.41 -22.57 -2.52
CA THR A 485 9.60 -21.55 -3.56
C THR A 485 10.68 -21.97 -4.57
N ILE A 486 11.79 -22.54 -4.12
CA ILE A 486 12.84 -23.06 -5.00
C ILE A 486 12.30 -24.19 -5.90
N ALA A 487 11.48 -25.08 -5.34
CA ALA A 487 10.82 -26.14 -6.11
C ALA A 487 9.82 -25.56 -7.13
N ASP A 488 9.06 -24.52 -6.77
CA ASP A 488 8.15 -23.82 -7.70
C ASP A 488 8.90 -23.18 -8.87
N LEU A 489 10.04 -22.53 -8.61
CA LEU A 489 10.91 -21.97 -9.65
C LEU A 489 11.51 -23.07 -10.55
N ALA A 490 11.82 -24.23 -9.99
CA ALA A 490 12.28 -25.40 -10.74
C ALA A 490 11.15 -26.13 -11.50
N GLY A 491 9.88 -25.77 -11.28
CA GLY A 491 8.74 -26.46 -11.86
C GLY A 491 8.45 -27.83 -11.24
N ALA A 492 9.01 -28.12 -10.05
CA ALA A 492 8.83 -29.38 -9.36
C ALA A 492 7.54 -29.40 -8.51
N GLU A 493 6.83 -30.52 -8.53
CA GLU A 493 5.63 -30.72 -7.71
C GLU A 493 5.96 -30.89 -6.23
N GLU A 494 7.08 -31.55 -5.91
CA GLU A 494 7.51 -31.87 -4.56
C GLU A 494 8.83 -31.15 -4.19
N ILE A 495 9.04 -31.00 -2.89
CA ILE A 495 10.31 -30.47 -2.35
C ILE A 495 11.35 -31.61 -2.32
N GLY A 496 12.32 -31.55 -3.22
CA GLY A 496 13.44 -32.50 -3.22
C GLY A 496 14.64 -32.02 -2.40
N ARG A 497 15.59 -32.94 -2.20
CA ARG A 497 16.83 -32.71 -1.42
C ARG A 497 17.63 -31.48 -1.89
N ALA A 498 17.73 -31.25 -3.21
CA ALA A 498 18.46 -30.10 -3.77
C ALA A 498 17.81 -28.75 -3.34
N HIS A 499 16.49 -28.69 -3.36
CA HIS A 499 15.73 -27.50 -2.97
C HIS A 499 15.94 -27.17 -1.48
N LEU A 500 15.95 -28.20 -0.64
CA LEU A 500 16.16 -28.03 0.80
C LEU A 500 17.60 -27.60 1.11
N LEU A 501 18.60 -28.17 0.42
CA LEU A 501 20.00 -27.77 0.57
C LEU A 501 20.25 -26.32 0.15
N GLU A 502 19.62 -25.85 -0.96
CA GLU A 502 19.69 -24.45 -1.37
C GLU A 502 19.05 -23.55 -0.33
N ALA A 503 17.87 -23.90 0.19
CA ALA A 503 17.16 -23.12 1.20
C ALA A 503 17.96 -22.98 2.52
N LEU A 504 18.63 -24.04 2.96
CA LEU A 504 19.45 -24.04 4.17
C LEU A 504 20.64 -23.06 4.08
N ARG A 505 21.18 -22.81 2.89
CA ARG A 505 22.28 -21.84 2.69
C ARG A 505 21.89 -20.42 3.10
N TYR A 506 20.61 -20.05 3.03
CA TYR A 506 20.12 -18.72 3.36
C TYR A 506 19.86 -18.52 4.86
N ARG A 507 20.20 -19.49 5.73
CA ARG A 507 20.06 -19.40 7.20
C ARG A 507 21.37 -19.58 7.97
N ASN A 508 22.51 -19.74 7.27
CA ASN A 508 23.79 -20.05 7.91
C ASN A 508 24.49 -18.83 8.53
N LEU A 509 24.03 -17.60 8.32
CA LEU A 509 24.74 -16.38 8.76
C LEU A 509 24.54 -16.06 10.24
N GLU A 510 23.46 -16.56 10.87
CA GLU A 510 23.21 -16.32 12.31
C GLU A 510 24.38 -16.79 13.18
N GLY A 511 24.91 -17.98 12.91
CA GLY A 511 26.08 -18.51 13.61
C GLY A 511 27.39 -17.77 13.37
N ASN A 512 27.48 -16.95 12.30
CA ASN A 512 28.69 -16.21 11.97
C ASN A 512 28.70 -14.79 12.55
N TYR A 513 27.55 -14.12 12.60
CA TYR A 513 27.43 -12.71 13.00
C TYR A 513 26.83 -12.51 14.39
N TRP A 514 25.86 -13.33 14.82
CA TRP A 514 25.15 -13.19 16.10
C TRP A 514 25.47 -14.35 17.08
N LYS A 515 26.77 -14.56 17.35
CA LYS A 515 27.23 -15.54 18.37
C LYS A 515 27.06 -15.00 19.77
#